data_a15e82ba301dd8193de809da7609bccb
#
_entry.id   a15e82ba301dd8193de809da7609bccb
#
_cell.length_a   1.000
_cell.length_b   1.000
_cell.length_c   1.000
_cell.angle_alpha   90.00
_cell.angle_beta   90.00
_cell.angle_gamma   90.00
#
_symmetry.space_group_name_H-M   'P 1'
#
loop_
_entity.id
_entity.type
_entity.pdbx_description
1 polymer ?
#
loop_
_entity_poly.entity_id
_entity_poly.type
_entity_poly.pdbx_seq_one_letter_code
_entity_poly.pdbx_strand_id
1 'polypeptide(L)'
;FQGQKFFIIGGDQHAAMTVGHIFKSRLNHVKNIRYTDIRTAAMVKYSENAFLAMRVTFFNEIYKMHKAQGCESTYEEFAEMVGLDERIGQSHSRVPGSDGKFGWDSHCLNKDLYELQTFGGSPLIKFIRELNAEHRSIES
;
A
#
# COMPACT_ATOMS: atom_id res chain seq x y z
N PHE A 1 -3.76 5.37 -15.15
CA PHE A 1 -2.81 6.50 -15.12
C PHE A 1 -3.43 7.82 -14.64
N GLN A 2 -4.76 7.93 -14.60
CA GLN A 2 -5.42 9.13 -14.05
C GLN A 2 -5.13 9.22 -12.54
N GLY A 3 -4.52 10.34 -12.12
CA GLY A 3 -4.15 10.58 -10.73
C GLY A 3 -2.72 10.22 -10.33
N GLN A 4 -1.96 9.51 -11.18
CA GLN A 4 -0.56 9.20 -10.89
C GLN A 4 0.29 10.47 -10.98
N LYS A 5 0.95 10.82 -9.87
CA LYS A 5 1.76 12.06 -9.77
C LYS A 5 3.22 11.87 -10.14
N PHE A 6 3.70 10.65 -10.16
CA PHE A 6 5.09 10.31 -10.47
C PHE A 6 5.20 8.96 -11.18
N PHE A 7 6.32 8.73 -11.87
CA PHE A 7 6.71 7.44 -12.42
C PHE A 7 8.14 7.10 -12.03
N ILE A 8 8.38 5.81 -11.81
CA ILE A 8 9.71 5.25 -11.69
C ILE A 8 9.88 4.28 -12.86
N ILE A 9 10.85 4.54 -13.70
CA ILE A 9 11.10 3.77 -14.92
C ILE A 9 12.42 3.04 -14.73
N GLY A 10 12.34 1.72 -14.66
CA GLY A 10 13.50 0.84 -14.57
C GLY A 10 13.88 0.27 -15.94
N GLY A 11 15.17 0.25 -16.25
CA GLY A 11 15.67 -0.34 -17.47
C GLY A 11 17.01 0.23 -17.94
N ASP A 12 17.37 -0.08 -19.19
CA ASP A 12 18.46 0.62 -19.86
C ASP A 12 18.18 2.13 -19.86
N GLN A 13 19.23 2.92 -19.58
CA GLN A 13 19.07 4.36 -19.38
C GLN A 13 18.47 5.06 -20.60
N HIS A 14 18.92 4.71 -21.82
CA HIS A 14 18.45 5.34 -23.04
C HIS A 14 16.98 4.99 -23.31
N ALA A 15 16.63 3.71 -23.17
CA ALA A 15 15.25 3.23 -23.33
C ALA A 15 14.32 3.85 -22.29
N ALA A 16 14.74 3.89 -21.03
CA ALA A 16 13.96 4.48 -19.93
C ALA A 16 13.71 5.98 -20.15
N MET A 17 14.71 6.73 -20.59
CA MET A 17 14.56 8.15 -20.93
C MET A 17 13.60 8.38 -22.10
N THR A 18 13.66 7.54 -23.14
CA THR A 18 12.74 7.61 -24.29
C THR A 18 11.29 7.40 -23.82
N VAL A 19 11.02 6.36 -23.02
CA VAL A 19 9.70 6.09 -22.46
C VAL A 19 9.24 7.25 -21.57
N GLY A 20 10.12 7.77 -20.73
CA GLY A 20 9.82 8.90 -19.85
C GLY A 20 9.48 10.17 -20.62
N HIS A 21 10.13 10.41 -21.76
CA HIS A 21 9.81 11.54 -22.65
C HIS A 21 8.39 11.41 -23.22
N ILE A 22 8.01 10.21 -23.68
CA ILE A 22 6.68 9.90 -24.16
C ILE A 22 5.63 10.17 -23.07
N PHE A 23 5.87 9.68 -21.85
CA PHE A 23 4.94 9.93 -20.74
C PHE A 23 4.82 11.42 -20.41
N LYS A 24 5.94 12.12 -20.36
CA LYS A 24 5.95 13.56 -20.07
C LYS A 24 5.21 14.40 -21.13
N SER A 25 5.28 14.01 -22.39
CA SER A 25 4.57 14.68 -23.49
C SER A 25 3.06 14.40 -23.52
N ARG A 26 2.60 13.28 -22.93
CA ARG A 26 1.21 12.84 -22.97
C ARG A 26 0.47 13.03 -21.65
N LEU A 27 1.17 13.11 -20.54
CA LEU A 27 0.61 13.15 -19.18
C LEU A 27 1.07 14.41 -18.45
N ASN A 28 0.41 15.53 -18.73
CA ASN A 28 0.76 16.85 -18.20
C ASN A 28 0.69 16.95 -16.66
N HIS A 29 -0.04 16.03 -16.00
CA HIS A 29 -0.17 15.99 -14.56
C HIS A 29 0.99 15.24 -13.85
N VAL A 30 1.83 14.53 -14.59
CA VAL A 30 2.99 13.81 -14.05
C VAL A 30 4.14 14.79 -13.83
N LYS A 31 4.41 15.10 -12.56
CA LYS A 31 5.45 16.08 -12.19
C LYS A 31 6.84 15.49 -12.04
N ASN A 32 6.91 14.22 -11.65
CA ASN A 32 8.15 13.56 -11.31
C ASN A 32 8.32 12.26 -12.08
N ILE A 33 9.43 12.14 -12.81
CA ILE A 33 9.87 10.88 -13.41
C ILE A 33 11.27 10.59 -12.88
N ARG A 34 11.48 9.39 -12.36
CA ARG A 34 12.78 8.89 -11.90
C ARG A 34 13.19 7.71 -12.76
N TYR A 35 14.47 7.66 -13.10
CA TYR A 35 15.06 6.60 -13.88
C TYR A 35 16.00 5.79 -12.99
N THR A 36 15.95 4.47 -13.11
CA THR A 36 16.79 3.58 -12.33
C THR A 36 16.94 2.22 -13.04
N ASP A 37 17.66 1.30 -12.45
CA ASP A 37 17.70 -0.08 -12.95
C ASP A 37 16.40 -0.85 -12.63
N ILE A 38 16.21 -1.98 -13.32
CA ILE A 38 14.98 -2.78 -13.20
C ILE A 38 14.78 -3.30 -11.78
N ARG A 39 15.85 -3.73 -11.10
CA ARG A 39 15.75 -4.30 -9.75
C ARG A 39 15.34 -3.24 -8.74
N THR A 40 15.93 -2.06 -8.82
CA THR A 40 15.54 -0.93 -7.96
C THR A 40 14.10 -0.52 -8.20
N ALA A 41 13.65 -0.42 -9.46
CA ALA A 41 12.26 -0.08 -9.76
C ALA A 41 11.27 -1.13 -9.22
N ALA A 42 11.60 -2.41 -9.34
CA ALA A 42 10.81 -3.50 -8.76
C ALA A 42 10.76 -3.42 -7.23
N MET A 43 11.90 -3.19 -6.58
CA MET A 43 11.97 -3.04 -5.12
C MET A 43 11.17 -1.85 -4.61
N VAL A 44 11.17 -0.72 -5.31
CA VAL A 44 10.33 0.44 -4.95
C VAL A 44 8.86 0.03 -4.97
N LYS A 45 8.39 -0.56 -6.07
CA LYS A 45 7.00 -1.02 -6.19
C LYS A 45 6.61 -2.01 -5.09
N TYR A 46 7.46 -3.00 -4.81
CA TYR A 46 7.19 -3.99 -3.77
C TYR A 46 7.17 -3.37 -2.38
N SER A 47 8.07 -2.40 -2.11
CA SER A 47 8.10 -1.69 -0.85
C SER A 47 6.86 -0.83 -0.63
N GLU A 48 6.38 -0.13 -1.67
CA GLU A 48 5.13 0.64 -1.62
C GLU A 48 3.94 -0.27 -1.28
N ASN A 49 3.79 -1.38 -1.99
CA ASN A 49 2.69 -2.32 -1.76
C ASN A 49 2.78 -3.00 -0.38
N ALA A 50 3.98 -3.37 0.07
CA ALA A 50 4.17 -3.92 1.40
C ALA A 50 3.81 -2.92 2.50
N PHE A 51 4.18 -1.65 2.32
CA PHE A 51 3.82 -0.58 3.26
C PHE A 51 2.31 -0.36 3.32
N LEU A 52 1.62 -0.37 2.16
CA LEU A 52 0.17 -0.23 2.12
C LEU A 52 -0.54 -1.42 2.77
N ALA A 53 -0.08 -2.64 2.52
CA ALA A 53 -0.59 -3.85 3.18
C ALA A 53 -0.40 -3.78 4.71
N MET A 54 0.78 -3.35 5.16
CA MET A 54 1.06 -3.13 6.58
C MET A 54 0.10 -2.10 7.19
N ARG A 55 -0.19 -1.01 6.50
CA ARG A 55 -1.17 -0.01 6.96
C ARG A 55 -2.55 -0.61 7.16
N VAL A 56 -3.06 -1.36 6.17
CA VAL A 56 -4.37 -2.01 6.31
C VAL A 56 -4.36 -2.97 7.50
N THR A 57 -3.32 -3.80 7.64
CA THR A 57 -3.19 -4.72 8.76
C THR A 57 -3.16 -3.97 10.09
N PHE A 58 -2.37 -2.90 10.21
CA PHE A 58 -2.31 -2.05 11.39
C PHE A 58 -3.68 -1.48 11.76
N PHE A 59 -4.40 -0.89 10.81
CA PHE A 59 -5.72 -0.31 11.09
C PHE A 59 -6.77 -1.35 11.45
N ASN A 60 -6.66 -2.58 10.96
CA ASN A 60 -7.53 -3.69 11.42
C ASN A 60 -7.26 -4.05 12.89
N GLU A 61 -6.00 -4.05 13.34
CA GLU A 61 -5.68 -4.25 14.76
C GLU A 61 -6.18 -3.09 15.62
N ILE A 62 -5.97 -1.85 15.16
CA ILE A 62 -6.47 -0.66 15.86
C ILE A 62 -8.01 -0.66 15.93
N TYR A 63 -8.70 -1.13 14.90
CA TYR A 63 -10.16 -1.31 14.94
C TYR A 63 -10.59 -2.21 16.08
N LYS A 64 -9.96 -3.37 16.26
CA LYS A 64 -10.24 -4.29 17.37
C LYS A 64 -10.01 -3.62 18.72
N MET A 65 -8.91 -2.89 18.86
CA MET A 65 -8.60 -2.15 20.10
C MET A 65 -9.61 -1.04 20.38
N HIS A 66 -9.99 -0.24 19.39
CA HIS A 66 -11.00 0.81 19.50
C HIS A 66 -12.33 0.25 19.99
N LYS A 67 -12.79 -0.86 19.41
CA LYS A 67 -14.00 -1.55 19.85
C LYS A 67 -13.90 -2.08 21.28
N ALA A 68 -12.76 -2.67 21.64
CA ALA A 68 -12.55 -3.23 22.99
C ALA A 68 -12.49 -2.15 24.09
N GLN A 69 -12.02 -0.93 23.76
CA GLN A 69 -11.94 0.18 24.70
C GLN A 69 -13.28 0.89 24.92
N GLY A 70 -14.31 0.61 24.11
CA GLY A 70 -15.62 1.27 24.22
C GLY A 70 -15.56 2.78 23.94
N CYS A 71 -14.73 3.19 22.98
CA CYS A 71 -14.64 4.59 22.57
C CYS A 71 -16.01 5.12 22.13
N GLU A 72 -16.35 6.37 22.50
CA GLU A 72 -17.63 7.00 22.14
C GLU A 72 -17.73 7.31 20.64
N SER A 73 -16.62 7.63 19.99
CA SER A 73 -16.59 7.88 18.55
C SER A 73 -16.80 6.60 17.74
N THR A 74 -17.36 6.75 16.55
CA THR A 74 -17.31 5.68 15.55
C THR A 74 -15.86 5.41 15.13
N TYR A 75 -15.59 4.22 14.59
CA TYR A 75 -14.25 3.94 14.09
C TYR A 75 -13.89 4.83 12.89
N GLU A 76 -14.85 5.17 12.06
CA GLU A 76 -14.68 6.07 10.93
C GLU A 76 -14.20 7.45 11.39
N GLU A 77 -14.86 8.05 12.36
CA GLU A 77 -14.45 9.33 12.96
C GLU A 77 -13.07 9.25 13.59
N PHE A 78 -12.77 8.16 14.29
CA PHE A 78 -11.44 7.90 14.85
C PHE A 78 -10.37 7.82 13.76
N ALA A 79 -10.61 7.06 12.69
CA ALA A 79 -9.67 6.92 11.60
C ALA A 79 -9.44 8.26 10.85
N GLU A 80 -10.48 9.07 10.69
CA GLU A 80 -10.38 10.44 10.16
C GLU A 80 -9.49 11.32 11.04
N MET A 81 -9.68 11.29 12.35
CA MET A 81 -8.86 12.06 13.31
C MET A 81 -7.38 11.64 13.25
N VAL A 82 -7.10 10.34 13.21
CA VAL A 82 -5.72 9.82 13.05
C VAL A 82 -5.10 10.31 11.73
N GLY A 83 -5.90 10.34 10.68
CA GLY A 83 -5.47 10.76 9.34
C GLY A 83 -5.29 12.27 9.16
N LEU A 84 -5.65 13.12 10.17
CA LEU A 84 -5.33 14.56 10.16
C LEU A 84 -3.82 14.80 10.26
N ASP A 85 -3.06 13.88 10.84
CA ASP A 85 -1.61 13.95 10.77
C ASP A 85 -1.15 13.63 9.34
N GLU A 86 -0.60 14.65 8.65
CA GLU A 86 -0.15 14.52 7.26
C GLU A 86 0.89 13.42 7.04
N ARG A 87 1.64 13.04 8.07
CA ARG A 87 2.61 11.92 8.03
C ARG A 87 1.91 10.58 7.92
N ILE A 88 0.66 10.50 8.38
CA ILE A 88 -0.20 9.32 8.31
C ILE A 88 -1.16 9.42 7.12
N GLY A 89 -1.96 10.47 7.05
CA GLY A 89 -2.95 10.69 6.00
C GLY A 89 -4.11 9.68 6.03
N GLN A 90 -5.09 9.87 5.15
CA GLN A 90 -6.37 9.15 5.15
C GLN A 90 -6.37 7.80 4.41
N SER A 91 -5.33 7.49 3.64
CA SER A 91 -5.35 6.31 2.79
C SER A 91 -5.22 5.00 3.58
N HIS A 92 -5.94 3.95 3.15
CA HIS A 92 -5.80 2.58 3.67
C HIS A 92 -6.08 2.42 5.19
N SER A 93 -6.93 3.30 5.74
CA SER A 93 -7.34 3.27 7.17
C SER A 93 -8.76 2.75 7.38
N ARG A 94 -9.52 2.54 6.30
CA ARG A 94 -10.91 2.07 6.38
C ARG A 94 -10.98 0.61 6.83
N VAL A 95 -11.83 0.34 7.82
CA VAL A 95 -12.14 -1.02 8.33
C VAL A 95 -13.64 -1.10 8.64
N PRO A 96 -14.39 -2.07 8.08
CA PRO A 96 -13.98 -3.02 7.04
C PRO A 96 -13.56 -2.35 5.73
N GLY A 97 -12.84 -3.07 4.88
CA GLY A 97 -12.43 -2.60 3.57
C GLY A 97 -13.61 -2.31 2.63
N SER A 98 -13.33 -1.92 1.38
CA SER A 98 -14.36 -1.61 0.38
C SER A 98 -15.17 -2.85 -0.06
N ASP A 99 -14.63 -4.04 0.17
CA ASP A 99 -15.29 -5.34 -0.05
C ASP A 99 -16.15 -5.79 1.16
N GLY A 100 -16.27 -4.97 2.19
CA GLY A 100 -17.01 -5.26 3.42
C GLY A 100 -16.30 -6.23 4.37
N LYS A 101 -15.07 -6.64 4.10
CA LYS A 101 -14.32 -7.61 4.88
C LYS A 101 -13.14 -6.99 5.61
N PHE A 102 -12.67 -7.68 6.64
CA PHE A 102 -11.44 -7.32 7.35
C PHE A 102 -10.21 -7.68 6.53
N GLY A 103 -9.07 -7.01 6.81
CA GLY A 103 -7.83 -7.23 6.10
C GLY A 103 -7.85 -6.72 4.66
N TRP A 104 -6.92 -7.23 3.88
CA TRP A 104 -6.77 -6.89 2.46
C TRP A 104 -6.79 -8.15 1.58
N ASP A 105 -7.39 -8.01 0.39
CA ASP A 105 -7.40 -9.05 -0.63
C ASP A 105 -7.33 -8.40 -2.01
N SER A 106 -6.14 -8.03 -2.40
CA SER A 106 -5.85 -7.44 -3.69
C SER A 106 -4.81 -8.31 -4.40
N HIS A 107 -5.05 -8.59 -5.68
CA HIS A 107 -4.10 -9.35 -6.49
C HIS A 107 -2.68 -8.79 -6.42
N CYS A 108 -2.55 -7.46 -6.46
CA CYS A 108 -1.25 -6.81 -6.40
C CYS A 108 -0.56 -7.00 -5.05
N LEU A 109 -1.29 -6.78 -3.93
CA LEU A 109 -0.71 -6.94 -2.60
C LEU A 109 -0.32 -8.38 -2.33
N ASN A 110 -1.22 -9.34 -2.65
CA ASN A 110 -0.95 -10.77 -2.46
C ASN A 110 0.32 -11.21 -3.20
N LYS A 111 0.41 -10.86 -4.48
CA LYS A 111 1.55 -11.24 -5.31
C LYS A 111 2.85 -10.56 -4.85
N ASP A 112 2.82 -9.25 -4.67
CA ASP A 112 4.03 -8.48 -4.39
C ASP A 112 4.61 -8.77 -2.98
N LEU A 113 3.75 -9.05 -1.97
CA LEU A 113 4.23 -9.47 -0.66
C LEU A 113 4.76 -10.92 -0.67
N TYR A 114 4.16 -11.80 -1.48
CA TYR A 114 4.69 -13.13 -1.67
C TYR A 114 6.10 -13.11 -2.26
N GLU A 115 6.29 -12.33 -3.33
CA GLU A 115 7.60 -12.16 -3.97
C GLU A 115 8.62 -11.56 -2.99
N LEU A 116 8.24 -10.50 -2.27
CA LEU A 116 9.13 -9.84 -1.31
C LEU A 116 9.53 -10.78 -0.16
N GLN A 117 8.62 -11.65 0.30
CA GLN A 117 8.94 -12.67 1.29
C GLN A 117 9.92 -13.71 0.73
N THR A 118 9.74 -14.12 -0.52
CA THR A 118 10.59 -15.11 -1.17
C THR A 118 12.01 -14.59 -1.37
N PHE A 119 12.15 -13.33 -1.77
CA PHE A 119 13.47 -12.71 -2.01
C PHE A 119 14.21 -12.35 -0.73
N GLY A 120 13.52 -11.84 0.28
CA GLY A 120 14.14 -11.17 1.41
C GLY A 120 14.04 -11.92 2.74
N GLY A 121 13.18 -12.92 2.85
CA GLY A 121 13.00 -13.66 4.10
C GLY A 121 12.61 -12.78 5.30
N SER A 122 12.01 -11.62 5.07
CA SER A 122 11.69 -10.65 6.12
C SER A 122 10.65 -11.20 7.11
N PRO A 123 10.98 -11.30 8.40
CA PRO A 123 10.01 -11.72 9.43
C PRO A 123 8.79 -10.80 9.49
N LEU A 124 8.96 -9.50 9.25
CA LEU A 124 7.87 -8.52 9.22
C LEU A 124 6.88 -8.82 8.10
N ILE A 125 7.36 -9.07 6.89
CA ILE A 125 6.49 -9.38 5.74
C ILE A 125 5.74 -10.69 5.96
N LYS A 126 6.41 -11.70 6.52
CA LYS A 126 5.77 -12.96 6.90
C LYS A 126 4.65 -12.70 7.91
N PHE A 127 4.93 -11.99 8.98
CA PHE A 127 3.97 -11.67 10.05
C PHE A 127 2.75 -10.90 9.53
N ILE A 128 2.95 -9.89 8.68
CA ILE A 128 1.85 -9.12 8.07
C ILE A 128 0.93 -10.02 7.24
N ARG A 129 1.48 -10.96 6.49
CA ARG A 129 0.70 -11.90 5.68
C ARG A 129 -0.08 -12.89 6.54
N GLU A 130 0.53 -13.42 7.59
CA GLU A 130 -0.12 -14.33 8.55
C GLU A 130 -1.27 -13.62 9.27
N LEU A 131 -1.02 -12.42 9.79
CA LEU A 131 -2.04 -11.64 10.48
C LEU A 131 -3.18 -11.20 9.53
N ASN A 132 -2.88 -10.90 8.27
CA ASN A 132 -3.91 -10.65 7.28
C ASN A 132 -4.79 -11.88 7.01
N ALA A 133 -4.21 -13.08 6.97
CA ALA A 133 -4.99 -14.30 6.82
C ALA A 133 -5.97 -14.51 7.98
N GLU A 134 -5.55 -14.19 9.20
CA GLU A 134 -6.42 -14.19 10.38
C GLU A 134 -7.56 -13.15 10.23
N HIS A 135 -7.25 -11.92 9.82
CA HIS A 135 -8.27 -10.88 9.57
C HIS A 135 -9.29 -11.33 8.53
N ARG A 136 -8.83 -11.90 7.42
CA ARG A 136 -9.70 -12.39 6.33
C ARG A 136 -10.59 -13.57 6.74
N SER A 137 -10.26 -14.30 7.80
CA SER A 137 -11.06 -15.39 8.34
C SER A 137 -12.19 -14.93 9.26
N ILE A 138 -12.20 -13.65 9.67
CA ILE A 138 -13.27 -13.08 10.50
C ILE A 138 -14.51 -12.91 9.63
N GLU A 139 -15.60 -13.56 10.00
CA GLU A 139 -16.91 -13.33 9.40
C GLU A 139 -17.39 -11.91 9.80
N SER A 140 -17.82 -11.13 8.80
CA SER A 140 -18.32 -9.76 8.99
C SER A 140 -19.80 -9.71 9.31
#